data_7b5d27fbf98eb2de53c56d7fc60aa1b5
#
_entry.id   7b5d27fbf98eb2de53c56d7fc60aa1b5
#
_cell.length_a   1.000
_cell.length_b   1.000
_cell.length_c   1.000
_cell.angle_alpha   90.00
_cell.angle_beta   90.00
_cell.angle_gamma   90.00
#
_symmetry.space_group_name_H-M   'P 1'
#
loop_
_entity.id
_entity.type
_entity.pdbx_description
1 polymer ?
#
loop_
_entity_poly.entity_id
_entity_poly.type
_entity_poly.pdbx_seq_one_letter_code
_entity_poly.pdbx_strand_id
1 'polypeptide(L)'
;MKIVIAGGGQVGEKLCEVLTRENHDVVVIDTDIERLDQLGTIYDILCVHGNGAVFSVLKEAEVPQCSLFIAVSPHDEVNILAAMTAKRIGADYCIARVRNPEYMEQVYFMRDELGIDLIINPEMESAREIFNVVRFPEAVTVDRTKTDSIWVVSVRVPGPSVLAGLQIREINWNAKKCLIAAIEREREILIPNGLTRIREGDRLYVIGTVENLNHLNEIIGIKKPPIQSALIVGCSRITNYLIPMLMKILDRIKVIDLQKKALDQLNEKYPKVITVIGDGANLNFLTEERVQDYDAIITLTNSDEENMIISIFAKQNDVNKTITKVNRLNLLGLLREMDDETTVTPHEIIAEEILRTARVLDQRGKTDITGLVRLAGSRIELSEFSIQASDKVIYKPLTELKFKENTLIAMITRGKETIIPSGSTEIQPGDSAIIISTDRSIRSVDGVLQGDAS
;
A
#
# COMPACT_ATOMS: atom_id res chain seq x y z
N MET A 1 3.58 -22.15 -4.82
CA MET A 1 2.14 -22.54 -4.75
C MET A 1 1.49 -22.35 -6.12
N LYS A 2 0.34 -23.04 -6.35
CA LYS A 2 -0.43 -22.88 -7.58
C LYS A 2 -1.39 -21.70 -7.46
N ILE A 3 -1.36 -20.78 -8.42
CA ILE A 3 -2.18 -19.57 -8.44
C ILE A 3 -2.92 -19.49 -9.78
N VAL A 4 -4.23 -19.28 -9.73
CA VAL A 4 -5.06 -19.10 -10.92
C VAL A 4 -5.59 -17.66 -10.97
N ILE A 5 -5.37 -16.97 -12.09
CA ILE A 5 -5.78 -15.59 -12.33
C ILE A 5 -6.83 -15.56 -13.43
N ALA A 6 -8.04 -15.10 -13.13
CA ALA A 6 -9.09 -14.83 -14.10
C ALA A 6 -9.10 -13.35 -14.48
N GLY A 7 -8.57 -13.05 -15.66
CA GLY A 7 -8.37 -11.73 -16.24
C GLY A 7 -6.89 -11.43 -16.51
N GLY A 8 -6.48 -11.43 -17.79
CA GLY A 8 -5.13 -11.14 -18.27
C GLY A 8 -4.86 -9.65 -18.56
N GLY A 9 -5.71 -8.72 -18.07
CA GLY A 9 -5.51 -7.27 -18.22
C GLY A 9 -4.29 -6.74 -17.45
N GLN A 10 -4.19 -5.42 -17.28
CA GLN A 10 -3.03 -4.78 -16.65
C GLN A 10 -2.71 -5.31 -15.24
N VAL A 11 -3.72 -5.55 -14.40
CA VAL A 11 -3.53 -6.15 -13.07
C VAL A 11 -3.03 -7.59 -13.19
N GLY A 12 -3.69 -8.41 -14.05
CA GLY A 12 -3.30 -9.80 -14.28
C GLY A 12 -1.86 -9.92 -14.81
N GLU A 13 -1.47 -9.09 -15.76
CA GLU A 13 -0.10 -9.03 -16.28
C GLU A 13 0.91 -8.72 -15.19
N LYS A 14 0.64 -7.69 -14.36
CA LYS A 14 1.53 -7.34 -13.24
C LYS A 14 1.65 -8.49 -12.23
N LEU A 15 0.57 -9.21 -11.97
CA LEU A 15 0.59 -10.40 -11.12
C LEU A 15 1.44 -11.50 -11.75
N CYS A 16 1.30 -11.77 -13.06
CA CYS A 16 2.13 -12.74 -13.77
C CYS A 16 3.61 -12.40 -13.64
N GLU A 17 3.99 -11.12 -13.89
CA GLU A 17 5.37 -10.64 -13.80
C GLU A 17 6.00 -10.96 -12.44
N VAL A 18 5.29 -10.68 -11.35
CA VAL A 18 5.86 -10.80 -10.00
C VAL A 18 5.79 -12.24 -9.49
N LEU A 19 4.65 -12.91 -9.67
CA LEU A 19 4.43 -14.26 -9.14
C LEU A 19 5.32 -15.31 -9.82
N THR A 20 5.57 -15.18 -11.14
CA THR A 20 6.53 -16.07 -11.82
C THR A 20 7.97 -15.84 -11.35
N ARG A 21 8.37 -14.59 -11.09
CA ARG A 21 9.69 -14.28 -10.49
C ARG A 21 9.83 -14.81 -9.06
N GLU A 22 8.72 -14.96 -8.33
CA GLU A 22 8.68 -15.55 -6.99
C GLU A 22 8.53 -17.09 -7.03
N ASN A 23 8.67 -17.72 -8.22
CA ASN A 23 8.60 -19.16 -8.47
C ASN A 23 7.26 -19.80 -8.09
N HIS A 24 6.14 -19.13 -8.40
CA HIS A 24 4.81 -19.72 -8.29
C HIS A 24 4.35 -20.30 -9.63
N ASP A 25 3.55 -21.39 -9.59
CA ASP A 25 2.88 -21.94 -10.76
C ASP A 25 1.67 -21.07 -11.08
N VAL A 26 1.71 -20.34 -12.17
CA VAL A 26 0.67 -19.38 -12.54
C VAL A 26 -0.12 -19.87 -13.75
N VAL A 27 -1.45 -19.89 -13.60
CA VAL A 27 -2.39 -20.14 -14.70
C VAL A 27 -3.22 -18.88 -14.92
N VAL A 28 -3.36 -18.45 -16.18
CA VAL A 28 -4.17 -17.28 -16.56
C VAL A 28 -5.36 -17.70 -17.41
N ILE A 29 -6.55 -17.26 -17.03
CA ILE A 29 -7.78 -17.43 -17.81
C ILE A 29 -8.17 -16.08 -18.38
N ASP A 30 -8.39 -15.99 -19.68
CA ASP A 30 -8.96 -14.82 -20.33
C ASP A 30 -9.81 -15.21 -21.55
N THR A 31 -10.73 -14.34 -21.94
CA THR A 31 -11.55 -14.49 -23.16
C THR A 31 -10.84 -13.98 -24.41
N ASP A 32 -9.76 -13.23 -24.26
CA ASP A 32 -8.94 -12.67 -25.31
C ASP A 32 -7.72 -13.58 -25.56
N ILE A 33 -7.76 -14.31 -26.69
CA ILE A 33 -6.70 -15.25 -27.07
C ILE A 33 -5.40 -14.53 -27.44
N GLU A 34 -5.47 -13.35 -28.08
CA GLU A 34 -4.28 -12.59 -28.44
C GLU A 34 -3.54 -12.09 -27.19
N ARG A 35 -4.31 -11.72 -26.17
CA ARG A 35 -3.78 -11.34 -24.88
C ARG A 35 -3.09 -12.50 -24.16
N LEU A 36 -3.68 -13.67 -24.18
CA LEU A 36 -3.08 -14.89 -23.63
C LEU A 36 -1.78 -15.27 -24.33
N ASP A 37 -1.73 -15.19 -25.66
CA ASP A 37 -0.53 -15.47 -26.44
C ASP A 37 0.60 -14.49 -26.11
N GLN A 38 0.28 -13.20 -25.94
CA GLN A 38 1.25 -12.20 -25.51
C GLN A 38 1.83 -12.53 -24.12
N LEU A 39 0.97 -12.82 -23.16
CA LEU A 39 1.40 -13.13 -21.78
C LEU A 39 2.23 -14.42 -21.72
N GLY A 40 1.80 -15.48 -22.43
CA GLY A 40 2.52 -16.75 -22.49
C GLY A 40 3.86 -16.67 -23.21
N THR A 41 4.05 -15.66 -24.09
CA THR A 41 5.35 -15.40 -24.72
C THR A 41 6.34 -14.72 -23.78
N ILE A 42 5.84 -13.87 -22.86
CA ILE A 42 6.68 -13.05 -21.97
C ILE A 42 6.98 -13.77 -20.65
N TYR A 43 5.99 -14.50 -20.13
CA TYR A 43 6.02 -15.11 -18.80
C TYR A 43 5.89 -16.64 -18.87
N ASP A 44 6.52 -17.34 -17.96
CA ASP A 44 6.36 -18.80 -17.80
C ASP A 44 5.05 -19.11 -17.07
N ILE A 45 3.95 -19.15 -17.82
CA ILE A 45 2.59 -19.35 -17.34
C ILE A 45 1.81 -20.31 -18.23
N LEU A 46 0.79 -20.94 -17.64
CA LEU A 46 -0.22 -21.68 -18.41
C LEU A 46 -1.38 -20.74 -18.78
N CYS A 47 -1.83 -20.82 -20.02
CA CYS A 47 -2.93 -20.01 -20.53
C CYS A 47 -4.16 -20.89 -20.81
N VAL A 48 -5.33 -20.47 -20.33
CA VAL A 48 -6.62 -21.12 -20.57
C VAL A 48 -7.56 -20.10 -21.20
N HIS A 49 -8.00 -20.37 -22.43
CA HIS A 49 -8.94 -19.51 -23.14
C HIS A 49 -10.38 -19.77 -22.69
N GLY A 50 -11.05 -18.75 -22.15
CA GLY A 50 -12.45 -18.85 -21.77
C GLY A 50 -12.89 -17.84 -20.72
N ASN A 51 -14.17 -17.92 -20.35
CA ASN A 51 -14.74 -17.09 -19.30
C ASN A 51 -14.46 -17.70 -17.92
N GLY A 52 -13.74 -16.98 -17.06
CA GLY A 52 -13.38 -17.40 -15.70
C GLY A 52 -14.54 -17.64 -14.74
N ALA A 53 -15.79 -17.32 -15.12
CA ALA A 53 -16.98 -17.67 -14.35
C ALA A 53 -17.59 -19.02 -14.75
N VAL A 54 -17.08 -19.65 -15.81
CA VAL A 54 -17.63 -20.93 -16.33
C VAL A 54 -16.94 -22.12 -15.68
N PHE A 55 -17.72 -23.03 -15.10
CA PHE A 55 -17.25 -24.20 -14.35
C PHE A 55 -16.25 -25.08 -15.13
N SER A 56 -16.52 -25.38 -16.41
CA SER A 56 -15.62 -26.20 -17.22
C SER A 56 -14.25 -25.52 -17.44
N VAL A 57 -14.22 -24.21 -17.64
CA VAL A 57 -13.00 -23.42 -17.79
C VAL A 57 -12.18 -23.40 -16.48
N LEU A 58 -12.87 -23.21 -15.35
CA LEU A 58 -12.21 -23.27 -14.03
C LEU A 58 -11.62 -24.66 -13.74
N LYS A 59 -12.29 -25.72 -14.20
CA LYS A 59 -11.79 -27.09 -14.04
C LYS A 59 -10.60 -27.36 -14.96
N GLU A 60 -10.61 -26.86 -16.20
CA GLU A 60 -9.49 -26.92 -17.13
C GLU A 60 -8.25 -26.18 -16.60
N ALA A 61 -8.47 -25.03 -15.95
CA ALA A 61 -7.42 -24.26 -15.27
C ALA A 61 -6.97 -24.88 -13.94
N GLU A 62 -7.43 -26.10 -13.61
CA GLU A 62 -7.09 -26.84 -12.39
C GLU A 62 -7.35 -26.08 -11.08
N VAL A 63 -8.39 -25.24 -11.06
CA VAL A 63 -8.78 -24.45 -9.88
C VAL A 63 -9.04 -25.33 -8.63
N PRO A 64 -9.58 -26.58 -8.71
CA PRO A 64 -9.75 -27.42 -7.53
C PRO A 64 -8.46 -27.72 -6.75
N GLN A 65 -7.30 -27.48 -7.34
CA GLN A 65 -5.98 -27.73 -6.75
C GLN A 65 -5.20 -26.44 -6.49
N CYS A 66 -5.82 -25.25 -6.69
CA CYS A 66 -5.11 -23.99 -6.52
C CYS A 66 -5.16 -23.50 -5.07
N SER A 67 -4.01 -22.98 -4.60
CA SER A 67 -3.89 -22.33 -3.29
C SER A 67 -4.52 -20.95 -3.28
N LEU A 68 -4.53 -20.28 -4.44
CA LEU A 68 -5.03 -18.92 -4.57
C LEU A 68 -5.70 -18.72 -5.92
N PHE A 69 -6.96 -18.31 -5.90
CA PHE A 69 -7.73 -17.88 -7.06
C PHE A 69 -7.94 -16.37 -7.03
N ILE A 70 -7.67 -15.67 -8.14
CA ILE A 70 -7.74 -14.22 -8.24
C ILE A 70 -8.62 -13.84 -9.43
N ALA A 71 -9.78 -13.22 -9.18
CA ALA A 71 -10.68 -12.71 -10.22
C ALA A 71 -10.50 -11.19 -10.38
N VAL A 72 -9.91 -10.76 -11.52
CA VAL A 72 -9.56 -9.36 -11.82
C VAL A 72 -10.01 -8.92 -13.22
N SER A 73 -11.03 -9.55 -13.77
CA SER A 73 -11.65 -9.16 -15.05
C SER A 73 -12.29 -7.77 -14.97
N PRO A 74 -12.62 -7.11 -16.09
CA PRO A 74 -13.28 -5.78 -16.06
C PRO A 74 -14.68 -5.76 -15.44
N HIS A 75 -15.32 -6.90 -15.26
CA HIS A 75 -16.72 -7.03 -14.85
C HIS A 75 -16.84 -7.56 -13.42
N ASP A 76 -17.43 -6.79 -12.52
CA ASP A 76 -17.56 -7.13 -11.09
C ASP A 76 -18.37 -8.41 -10.87
N GLU A 77 -19.48 -8.56 -11.61
CA GLU A 77 -20.38 -9.73 -11.53
C GLU A 77 -19.65 -11.01 -11.95
N VAL A 78 -18.80 -10.93 -12.98
CA VAL A 78 -17.97 -12.06 -13.43
C VAL A 78 -16.94 -12.40 -12.35
N ASN A 79 -16.30 -11.40 -11.73
CA ASN A 79 -15.31 -11.63 -10.68
C ASN A 79 -15.92 -12.29 -9.45
N ILE A 80 -17.11 -11.82 -9.02
CA ILE A 80 -17.85 -12.40 -7.89
C ILE A 80 -18.23 -13.84 -8.19
N LEU A 81 -18.88 -14.09 -9.35
CA LEU A 81 -19.31 -15.43 -9.73
C LEU A 81 -18.12 -16.39 -9.90
N ALA A 82 -17.04 -15.93 -10.50
CA ALA A 82 -15.81 -16.71 -10.66
C ALA A 82 -15.22 -17.12 -9.31
N ALA A 83 -15.07 -16.17 -8.37
CA ALA A 83 -14.51 -16.44 -7.06
C ALA A 83 -15.39 -17.37 -6.21
N MET A 84 -16.72 -17.17 -6.25
CA MET A 84 -17.68 -18.08 -5.59
C MET A 84 -17.59 -19.51 -6.15
N THR A 85 -17.56 -19.64 -7.48
CA THR A 85 -17.47 -20.95 -8.13
C THR A 85 -16.13 -21.61 -7.81
N ALA A 86 -15.02 -20.87 -7.89
CA ALA A 86 -13.69 -21.34 -7.55
C ALA A 86 -13.62 -21.87 -6.10
N LYS A 87 -14.18 -21.13 -5.15
CA LYS A 87 -14.26 -21.58 -3.75
C LYS A 87 -15.04 -22.87 -3.59
N ARG A 88 -16.17 -22.98 -4.26
CA ARG A 88 -17.04 -24.18 -4.19
C ARG A 88 -16.42 -25.42 -4.80
N ILE A 89 -15.54 -25.28 -5.79
CA ILE A 89 -14.86 -26.41 -6.43
C ILE A 89 -13.52 -26.77 -5.79
N GLY A 90 -13.06 -26.02 -4.78
CA GLY A 90 -11.93 -26.41 -3.94
C GLY A 90 -10.74 -25.45 -3.88
N ALA A 91 -10.83 -24.25 -4.43
CA ALA A 91 -9.77 -23.24 -4.23
C ALA A 91 -9.62 -22.89 -2.73
N ASP A 92 -8.37 -22.90 -2.21
CA ASP A 92 -8.12 -22.65 -0.79
C ASP A 92 -8.45 -21.22 -0.39
N TYR A 93 -8.10 -20.24 -1.22
CA TYR A 93 -8.32 -18.82 -0.99
C TYR A 93 -8.76 -18.12 -2.26
N CYS A 94 -9.80 -17.27 -2.18
CA CYS A 94 -10.37 -16.58 -3.32
C CYS A 94 -10.39 -15.08 -3.12
N ILE A 95 -9.84 -14.34 -4.11
CA ILE A 95 -9.84 -12.88 -4.19
C ILE A 95 -10.73 -12.45 -5.35
N ALA A 96 -11.62 -11.48 -5.13
CA ALA A 96 -12.42 -10.86 -6.18
C ALA A 96 -12.20 -9.32 -6.22
N ARG A 97 -11.96 -8.79 -7.41
CA ARG A 97 -11.98 -7.35 -7.64
C ARG A 97 -13.41 -6.88 -7.82
N VAL A 98 -13.85 -5.91 -7.00
CA VAL A 98 -15.17 -5.30 -7.07
C VAL A 98 -15.04 -3.79 -6.99
N ARG A 99 -15.60 -3.07 -7.98
CA ARG A 99 -15.45 -1.62 -8.16
C ARG A 99 -16.73 -0.85 -7.84
N ASN A 100 -17.89 -1.51 -8.00
CA ASN A 100 -19.18 -0.85 -7.82
C ASN A 100 -19.41 -0.53 -6.34
N PRO A 101 -19.63 0.77 -5.98
CA PRO A 101 -19.92 1.16 -4.60
C PRO A 101 -21.15 0.49 -3.99
N GLU A 102 -22.17 0.17 -4.79
CA GLU A 102 -23.38 -0.51 -4.32
C GLU A 102 -23.08 -1.92 -3.80
N TYR A 103 -22.10 -2.60 -4.41
CA TYR A 103 -21.66 -3.91 -3.93
C TYR A 103 -20.83 -3.80 -2.64
N MET A 104 -20.13 -2.68 -2.45
CA MET A 104 -19.29 -2.47 -1.27
C MET A 104 -20.12 -2.38 0.03
N GLU A 105 -21.36 -1.91 -0.02
CA GLU A 105 -22.25 -1.92 1.14
C GLU A 105 -22.61 -3.34 1.58
N GLN A 106 -22.48 -4.31 0.67
CA GLN A 106 -22.78 -5.72 0.89
C GLN A 106 -21.51 -6.59 1.08
N VAL A 107 -20.33 -5.97 1.13
CA VAL A 107 -19.03 -6.70 1.15
C VAL A 107 -18.96 -7.74 2.27
N TYR A 108 -19.41 -7.41 3.47
CA TYR A 108 -19.39 -8.36 4.58
C TYR A 108 -20.32 -9.56 4.34
N PHE A 109 -21.53 -9.29 3.85
CA PHE A 109 -22.47 -10.34 3.47
C PHE A 109 -21.89 -11.22 2.35
N MET A 110 -21.36 -10.60 1.30
CA MET A 110 -20.77 -11.32 0.16
C MET A 110 -19.59 -12.19 0.60
N ARG A 111 -18.71 -11.66 1.44
CA ARG A 111 -17.51 -12.37 1.89
C ARG A 111 -17.86 -13.61 2.71
N ASP A 112 -18.71 -13.45 3.72
CA ASP A 112 -18.98 -14.51 4.70
C ASP A 112 -19.97 -15.55 4.14
N GLU A 113 -21.00 -15.13 3.41
CA GLU A 113 -22.04 -16.01 2.87
C GLU A 113 -21.62 -16.65 1.54
N LEU A 114 -20.88 -15.95 0.70
CA LEU A 114 -20.49 -16.44 -0.63
C LEU A 114 -19.13 -17.15 -0.61
N GLY A 115 -18.43 -17.12 0.52
CA GLY A 115 -17.13 -17.77 0.68
C GLY A 115 -16.00 -17.08 -0.11
N ILE A 116 -16.12 -15.78 -0.39
CA ILE A 116 -15.04 -14.98 -0.96
C ILE A 116 -14.14 -14.49 0.19
N ASP A 117 -12.88 -14.89 0.19
CA ASP A 117 -11.99 -14.61 1.31
C ASP A 117 -11.54 -13.13 1.36
N LEU A 118 -11.37 -12.50 0.18
CA LEU A 118 -10.97 -11.09 0.08
C LEU A 118 -11.64 -10.40 -1.11
N ILE A 119 -12.23 -9.23 -0.87
CA ILE A 119 -12.75 -8.35 -1.92
C ILE A 119 -11.87 -7.10 -1.95
N ILE A 120 -11.38 -6.74 -3.15
CA ILE A 120 -10.49 -5.60 -3.36
C ILE A 120 -11.18 -4.58 -4.26
N ASN A 121 -11.18 -3.31 -3.83
CA ASN A 121 -11.71 -2.19 -4.58
C ASN A 121 -10.57 -1.23 -4.99
N PRO A 122 -10.23 -1.16 -6.29
CA PRO A 122 -9.14 -0.31 -6.80
C PRO A 122 -9.31 1.17 -6.46
N GLU A 123 -10.53 1.67 -6.61
CA GLU A 123 -10.84 3.08 -6.40
C GLU A 123 -10.72 3.48 -4.93
N MET A 124 -11.15 2.59 -4.04
CA MET A 124 -11.03 2.79 -2.60
C MET A 124 -9.57 2.72 -2.14
N GLU A 125 -8.79 1.74 -2.63
CA GLU A 125 -7.38 1.63 -2.27
C GLU A 125 -6.56 2.82 -2.83
N SER A 126 -6.88 3.28 -4.06
CA SER A 126 -6.28 4.50 -4.60
C SER A 126 -6.63 5.74 -3.78
N ALA A 127 -7.88 5.87 -3.33
CA ALA A 127 -8.30 6.97 -2.46
C ALA A 127 -7.55 6.93 -1.10
N ARG A 128 -7.33 5.74 -0.54
CA ARG A 128 -6.52 5.57 0.68
C ARG A 128 -5.07 5.99 0.47
N GLU A 129 -4.47 5.59 -0.66
CA GLU A 129 -3.09 5.97 -0.99
C GLU A 129 -2.97 7.50 -1.14
N ILE A 130 -3.88 8.13 -1.89
CA ILE A 130 -3.92 9.60 -2.01
C ILE A 130 -4.08 10.26 -0.64
N PHE A 131 -4.99 9.75 0.19
CA PHE A 131 -5.19 10.26 1.55
C PHE A 131 -3.91 10.17 2.40
N ASN A 132 -3.16 9.06 2.29
CA ASN A 132 -1.90 8.87 3.00
C ASN A 132 -0.84 9.89 2.55
N VAL A 133 -0.76 10.14 1.24
CA VAL A 133 0.14 11.15 0.68
C VAL A 133 -0.23 12.57 1.15
N VAL A 134 -1.52 12.92 1.18
CA VAL A 134 -1.97 14.21 1.70
C VAL A 134 -1.66 14.36 3.19
N ARG A 135 -1.81 13.28 3.95
CA ARG A 135 -1.54 13.25 5.39
C ARG A 135 -0.05 13.34 5.73
N PHE A 136 0.78 12.68 4.91
CA PHE A 136 2.24 12.63 5.08
C PHE A 136 2.95 13.17 3.83
N PRO A 137 2.85 14.48 3.54
CA PRO A 137 3.28 15.04 2.25
C PRO A 137 4.78 14.91 1.98
N GLU A 138 5.59 14.79 3.02
CA GLU A 138 7.04 14.62 2.93
C GLU A 138 7.49 13.15 2.92
N ALA A 139 6.55 12.23 3.10
CA ALA A 139 6.86 10.81 3.03
C ALA A 139 7.22 10.40 1.61
N VAL A 140 8.27 9.60 1.49
CA VAL A 140 8.64 8.94 0.23
C VAL A 140 7.75 7.72 0.00
N THR A 141 7.51 6.94 1.08
CA THR A 141 6.56 5.84 1.11
C THR A 141 5.79 5.82 2.42
N VAL A 142 4.56 5.34 2.37
CA VAL A 142 3.71 5.11 3.52
C VAL A 142 3.15 3.69 3.43
N ASP A 143 3.61 2.81 4.28
CA ASP A 143 3.19 1.43 4.35
C ASP A 143 2.46 1.16 5.67
N ARG A 144 1.56 0.19 5.70
CA ARG A 144 0.81 -0.19 6.90
C ARG A 144 0.91 -1.68 7.17
N THR A 145 0.84 -2.04 8.44
CA THR A 145 0.73 -3.43 8.85
C THR A 145 -0.69 -3.94 8.67
N LYS A 146 -0.88 -5.24 8.79
CA LYS A 146 -2.20 -5.88 8.64
C LYS A 146 -3.25 -5.34 9.64
N THR A 147 -2.84 -4.93 10.80
CA THR A 147 -3.73 -4.42 11.87
C THR A 147 -4.17 -2.97 11.67
N ASP A 148 -3.73 -2.28 10.60
CA ASP A 148 -3.98 -0.85 10.33
C ASP A 148 -3.61 0.11 11.48
N SER A 149 -3.14 -0.39 12.62
CA SER A 149 -2.79 0.41 13.80
C SER A 149 -1.35 0.92 13.77
N ILE A 150 -0.48 0.25 13.00
CA ILE A 150 0.96 0.51 12.92
C ILE A 150 1.34 0.81 11.49
N TRP A 151 2.06 1.90 11.32
CA TRP A 151 2.46 2.43 10.04
C TRP A 151 3.97 2.54 9.94
N VAL A 152 4.48 2.41 8.73
CA VAL A 152 5.89 2.66 8.40
C VAL A 152 5.93 3.80 7.41
N VAL A 153 6.56 4.89 7.79
CA VAL A 153 6.74 6.06 6.93
C VAL A 153 8.22 6.21 6.61
N SER A 154 8.56 6.26 5.34
CA SER A 154 9.93 6.58 4.97
C SER A 154 10.05 8.06 4.62
N VAL A 155 11.07 8.71 5.18
CA VAL A 155 11.36 10.14 4.96
C VAL A 155 12.83 10.32 4.66
N ARG A 156 13.16 11.30 3.83
CA ARG A 156 14.55 11.67 3.56
C ARG A 156 14.99 12.76 4.54
N VAL A 157 16.16 12.59 5.12
CA VAL A 157 16.79 13.62 5.96
C VAL A 157 17.26 14.75 5.05
N PRO A 158 16.65 15.96 5.13
CA PRO A 158 17.06 17.07 4.28
C PRO A 158 18.45 17.60 4.70
N GLY A 159 19.09 18.30 3.82
CA GLY A 159 20.27 19.10 4.17
C GLY A 159 19.90 20.59 4.16
N PRO A 160 20.13 21.35 5.21
CA PRO A 160 20.53 20.97 6.57
C PRO A 160 19.37 20.44 7.43
N SER A 161 19.62 19.49 8.30
CA SER A 161 18.63 18.91 9.22
C SER A 161 19.08 18.96 10.67
N VAL A 162 18.14 19.14 11.57
CA VAL A 162 18.39 19.05 13.03
C VAL A 162 18.78 17.64 13.48
N LEU A 163 18.47 16.62 12.68
CA LEU A 163 18.83 15.23 12.97
C LEU A 163 20.23 14.86 12.48
N ALA A 164 20.78 15.57 11.49
CA ALA A 164 22.08 15.25 10.92
C ALA A 164 23.19 15.36 11.98
N GLY A 165 23.99 14.30 12.12
CA GLY A 165 25.05 14.18 13.12
C GLY A 165 24.62 13.63 14.48
N LEU A 166 23.33 13.64 14.82
CA LEU A 166 22.82 13.06 16.07
C LEU A 166 22.91 11.54 16.06
N GLN A 167 23.14 10.95 17.23
CA GLN A 167 22.89 9.54 17.46
C GLN A 167 21.38 9.31 17.68
N ILE A 168 20.86 8.17 17.28
CA ILE A 168 19.43 7.85 17.42
C ILE A 168 18.94 8.01 18.87
N ARG A 169 19.75 7.62 19.86
CA ARG A 169 19.43 7.80 21.29
C ARG A 169 19.34 9.27 21.74
N GLU A 170 19.89 10.20 20.95
CA GLU A 170 19.90 11.64 21.26
C GLU A 170 18.66 12.34 20.70
N ILE A 171 17.86 11.65 19.86
CA ILE A 171 16.65 12.22 19.27
C ILE A 171 15.60 12.42 20.36
N ASN A 172 15.15 13.67 20.48
CA ASN A 172 14.02 13.99 21.35
C ASN A 172 12.69 13.69 20.65
N TRP A 173 12.09 12.58 20.95
CA TRP A 173 10.78 12.17 20.41
C TRP A 173 9.61 12.91 21.05
N ASN A 174 9.83 13.88 21.98
CA ASN A 174 8.77 14.65 22.68
C ASN A 174 7.64 13.77 23.22
N ALA A 175 7.99 12.66 23.89
CA ALA A 175 7.07 11.62 24.36
C ALA A 175 6.27 10.88 23.25
N LYS A 176 6.58 11.12 21.97
CA LYS A 176 5.97 10.37 20.85
C LYS A 176 6.64 9.00 20.72
N LYS A 177 5.83 7.97 20.68
CA LYS A 177 6.31 6.59 20.54
C LYS A 177 6.55 6.26 19.07
N CYS A 178 7.70 6.63 18.53
CA CYS A 178 8.18 6.25 17.19
C CYS A 178 9.55 5.59 17.28
N LEU A 179 9.88 4.75 16.30
CA LEU A 179 11.16 4.07 16.19
C LEU A 179 11.71 4.20 14.78
N ILE A 180 12.99 4.57 14.62
CA ILE A 180 13.71 4.42 13.36
C ILE A 180 14.08 2.95 13.22
N ALA A 181 13.37 2.27 12.35
CA ALA A 181 13.43 0.82 12.18
C ALA A 181 14.53 0.40 11.19
N ALA A 182 14.77 1.25 10.17
CA ALA A 182 15.85 1.05 9.20
C ALA A 182 16.31 2.39 8.64
N ILE A 183 17.54 2.42 8.14
CA ILE A 183 18.14 3.54 7.42
C ILE A 183 18.65 3.04 6.07
N GLU A 184 18.24 3.69 4.99
CA GLU A 184 18.85 3.50 3.68
C GLU A 184 19.84 4.63 3.43
N ARG A 185 21.11 4.28 3.28
CA ARG A 185 22.25 5.18 3.04
C ARG A 185 23.00 4.72 1.81
N GLU A 186 23.11 5.54 0.77
CA GLU A 186 23.88 5.22 -0.45
C GLU A 186 23.52 3.86 -1.06
N ARG A 187 22.22 3.46 -1.01
CA ARG A 187 21.65 2.16 -1.41
C ARG A 187 21.94 0.99 -0.46
N GLU A 188 22.68 1.18 0.63
CA GLU A 188 22.84 0.17 1.67
C GLU A 188 21.73 0.29 2.73
N ILE A 189 21.33 -0.84 3.30
CA ILE A 189 20.35 -0.89 4.38
C ILE A 189 21.06 -1.15 5.69
N LEU A 190 20.79 -0.29 6.66
CA LEU A 190 21.27 -0.41 8.03
C LEU A 190 20.07 -0.65 8.96
N ILE A 191 20.11 -1.67 9.78
CA ILE A 191 19.22 -1.79 10.94
C ILE A 191 19.93 -1.08 12.10
N PRO A 192 19.42 0.09 12.52
CA PRO A 192 20.18 0.95 13.41
C PRO A 192 20.09 0.51 14.87
N ASN A 193 21.05 0.94 15.67
CA ASN A 193 21.00 0.92 17.13
C ASN A 193 21.10 2.36 17.69
N GLY A 194 20.99 2.50 19.01
CA GLY A 194 21.00 3.81 19.66
C GLY A 194 22.26 4.66 19.40
N LEU A 195 23.40 4.02 19.03
CA LEU A 195 24.67 4.71 18.74
C LEU A 195 24.81 5.09 17.27
N THR A 196 23.93 4.61 16.41
CA THR A 196 23.95 4.93 14.97
C THR A 196 23.72 6.41 14.75
N ARG A 197 24.62 7.05 13.98
CA ARG A 197 24.49 8.47 13.61
C ARG A 197 23.72 8.64 12.32
N ILE A 198 22.76 9.57 12.33
CA ILE A 198 22.01 10.01 11.16
C ILE A 198 22.87 10.94 10.31
N ARG A 199 22.75 10.82 8.98
CA ARG A 199 23.43 11.68 8.01
C ARG A 199 22.43 12.39 7.10
N GLU A 200 22.82 13.52 6.55
CA GLU A 200 22.07 14.15 5.47
C GLU A 200 21.93 13.20 4.28
N GLY A 201 20.77 13.19 3.64
CA GLY A 201 20.45 12.30 2.53
C GLY A 201 20.01 10.90 2.95
N ASP A 202 20.18 10.48 4.22
CA ASP A 202 19.63 9.19 4.70
C ASP A 202 18.12 9.15 4.46
N ARG A 203 17.63 7.98 4.05
CA ARG A 203 16.21 7.67 4.10
C ARG A 203 15.90 6.88 5.35
N LEU A 204 15.14 7.47 6.25
CA LEU A 204 14.74 6.85 7.52
C LEU A 204 13.41 6.13 7.34
N TYR A 205 13.32 4.88 7.74
CA TYR A 205 12.06 4.14 7.86
C TYR A 205 11.61 4.21 9.31
N VAL A 206 10.57 5.00 9.56
CA VAL A 206 10.06 5.27 10.90
C VAL A 206 8.77 4.51 11.11
N ILE A 207 8.70 3.70 12.16
CA ILE A 207 7.52 2.93 12.56
C ILE A 207 6.84 3.58 13.77
N GLY A 208 5.52 3.60 13.77
CA GLY A 208 4.72 4.15 14.85
C GLY A 208 3.22 4.08 14.60
N THR A 209 2.45 4.56 15.58
CA THR A 209 1.02 4.82 15.33
C THR A 209 0.85 6.08 14.49
N VAL A 210 -0.27 6.18 13.79
CA VAL A 210 -0.59 7.36 12.97
C VAL A 210 -0.50 8.66 13.76
N GLU A 211 -0.99 8.67 15.01
CA GLU A 211 -0.94 9.84 15.89
C GLU A 211 0.48 10.30 16.17
N ASN A 212 1.38 9.36 16.41
CA ASN A 212 2.78 9.67 16.67
C ASN A 212 3.52 10.11 15.40
N LEU A 213 3.25 9.49 14.27
CA LEU A 213 3.86 9.82 12.97
C LEU A 213 3.42 11.19 12.42
N ASN A 214 2.24 11.70 12.77
CA ASN A 214 1.80 13.05 12.40
C ASN A 214 2.77 14.16 12.87
N HIS A 215 3.60 13.88 13.87
CA HIS A 215 4.61 14.82 14.37
C HIS A 215 6.02 14.58 13.80
N LEU A 216 6.13 13.67 12.84
CA LEU A 216 7.42 13.28 12.28
C LEU A 216 8.16 14.48 11.63
N ASN A 217 7.43 15.35 10.93
CA ASN A 217 7.99 16.54 10.31
C ASN A 217 8.62 17.50 11.33
N GLU A 218 7.99 17.69 12.49
CA GLU A 218 8.53 18.50 13.59
C GLU A 218 9.85 17.90 14.10
N ILE A 219 9.90 16.59 14.26
CA ILE A 219 11.08 15.87 14.77
C ILE A 219 12.23 15.92 13.78
N ILE A 220 11.95 15.79 12.48
CA ILE A 220 12.96 15.83 11.40
C ILE A 220 13.42 17.27 11.13
N GLY A 221 12.66 18.28 11.60
CA GLY A 221 12.94 19.70 11.37
C GLY A 221 12.48 20.18 10.00
N ILE A 222 11.53 19.51 9.37
CA ILE A 222 10.90 19.94 8.13
C ILE A 222 9.89 21.03 8.47
N LYS A 223 10.11 22.24 7.95
CA LYS A 223 9.29 23.43 8.23
C LYS A 223 8.17 23.66 7.23
N LYS A 224 7.83 22.70 6.38
CA LYS A 224 6.70 22.85 5.46
C LYS A 224 5.38 22.80 6.24
N PRO A 225 4.44 23.72 5.96
CA PRO A 225 3.14 23.69 6.58
C PRO A 225 2.38 22.42 6.18
N PRO A 226 1.49 21.91 7.06
CA PRO A 226 0.62 20.80 6.69
C PRO A 226 -0.31 21.21 5.53
N ILE A 227 -0.71 20.25 4.71
CA ILE A 227 -1.74 20.46 3.69
C ILE A 227 -3.06 20.71 4.40
N GLN A 228 -3.69 21.86 4.16
CA GLN A 228 -4.98 22.26 4.72
C GLN A 228 -6.04 22.44 3.62
N SER A 229 -5.64 22.56 2.37
CA SER A 229 -6.53 22.77 1.24
C SER A 229 -6.15 21.91 0.03
N ALA A 230 -7.16 21.39 -0.67
CA ALA A 230 -6.95 20.59 -1.89
C ALA A 230 -7.92 21.00 -2.99
N LEU A 231 -7.38 21.11 -4.21
CA LEU A 231 -8.16 21.18 -5.45
C LEU A 231 -8.09 19.83 -6.15
N ILE A 232 -9.24 19.22 -6.41
CA ILE A 232 -9.37 17.93 -7.09
C ILE A 232 -9.93 18.18 -8.48
N VAL A 233 -9.24 17.70 -9.51
CA VAL A 233 -9.71 17.74 -10.89
C VAL A 233 -10.16 16.35 -11.32
N GLY A 234 -11.47 16.21 -11.54
CA GLY A 234 -12.14 14.94 -11.85
C GLY A 234 -13.01 14.42 -10.70
N CYS A 235 -14.34 14.39 -10.90
CA CYS A 235 -15.32 13.82 -9.99
C CYS A 235 -15.51 12.32 -10.29
N SER A 236 -14.46 11.54 -10.07
CA SER A 236 -14.41 10.10 -10.34
C SER A 236 -14.90 9.25 -9.17
N ARG A 237 -14.94 7.93 -9.33
CA ARG A 237 -15.19 7.01 -8.21
C ARG A 237 -14.15 7.15 -7.09
N ILE A 238 -12.88 7.39 -7.45
CA ILE A 238 -11.82 7.66 -6.46
C ILE A 238 -12.16 8.90 -5.64
N THR A 239 -12.63 9.98 -6.29
CA THR A 239 -13.04 11.21 -5.62
C THR A 239 -14.11 10.95 -4.58
N ASN A 240 -15.12 10.13 -4.90
CA ASN A 240 -16.20 9.78 -3.98
C ASN A 240 -15.74 9.05 -2.72
N TYR A 241 -14.70 8.18 -2.82
CA TYR A 241 -14.08 7.53 -1.66
C TYR A 241 -13.13 8.46 -0.91
N LEU A 242 -12.45 9.36 -1.62
CA LEU A 242 -11.43 10.25 -1.09
C LEU A 242 -12.01 11.39 -0.24
N ILE A 243 -13.09 12.03 -0.70
CA ILE A 243 -13.72 13.19 -0.04
C ILE A 243 -14.01 12.96 1.45
N PRO A 244 -14.70 11.87 1.90
CA PRO A 244 -14.98 11.66 3.32
C PRO A 244 -13.72 11.45 4.17
N MET A 245 -12.62 11.03 3.56
CA MET A 245 -11.32 10.91 4.24
C MET A 245 -10.68 12.28 4.39
N LEU A 246 -10.61 13.07 3.31
CA LEU A 246 -9.99 14.40 3.31
C LEU A 246 -10.72 15.40 4.21
N MET A 247 -12.06 15.33 4.28
CA MET A 247 -12.87 16.18 5.18
C MET A 247 -12.52 16.04 6.68
N LYS A 248 -11.80 15.00 7.06
CA LYS A 248 -11.33 14.78 8.44
C LYS A 248 -10.05 15.55 8.78
N ILE A 249 -9.31 15.98 7.74
CA ILE A 249 -7.98 16.56 7.91
C ILE A 249 -7.78 17.89 7.16
N LEU A 250 -8.64 18.21 6.20
CA LEU A 250 -8.55 19.44 5.40
C LEU A 250 -9.69 20.41 5.73
N ASP A 251 -9.35 21.69 5.73
CA ASP A 251 -10.31 22.76 5.97
C ASP A 251 -11.07 23.16 4.70
N ARG A 252 -10.42 23.03 3.51
CA ARG A 252 -10.99 23.45 2.23
C ARG A 252 -10.75 22.42 1.13
N ILE A 253 -11.83 21.98 0.51
CA ILE A 253 -11.80 21.06 -0.64
C ILE A 253 -12.65 21.66 -1.77
N LYS A 254 -12.04 21.74 -2.97
CA LYS A 254 -12.74 22.10 -4.21
C LYS A 254 -12.62 20.95 -5.20
N VAL A 255 -13.71 20.65 -5.91
CA VAL A 255 -13.76 19.65 -6.97
C VAL A 255 -14.20 20.29 -8.27
N ILE A 256 -13.43 20.11 -9.34
CA ILE A 256 -13.72 20.56 -10.69
C ILE A 256 -14.03 19.35 -11.57
N ASP A 257 -15.11 19.41 -12.34
CA ASP A 257 -15.43 18.38 -13.35
C ASP A 257 -16.32 19.00 -14.46
N LEU A 258 -16.27 18.39 -15.64
CA LEU A 258 -17.16 18.75 -16.77
C LEU A 258 -18.59 18.25 -16.56
N GLN A 259 -18.78 17.18 -15.78
CA GLN A 259 -20.06 16.50 -15.61
C GLN A 259 -20.86 17.10 -14.45
N LYS A 260 -21.77 18.02 -14.76
CA LYS A 260 -22.66 18.63 -13.77
C LYS A 260 -23.35 17.60 -12.86
N LYS A 261 -23.88 16.52 -13.44
CA LYS A 261 -24.61 15.48 -12.67
C LYS A 261 -23.72 14.84 -11.58
N ALA A 262 -22.46 14.59 -11.87
CA ALA A 262 -21.54 14.02 -10.88
C ALA A 262 -21.25 15.01 -9.74
N LEU A 263 -21.08 16.28 -10.07
CA LEU A 263 -20.89 17.34 -9.08
C LEU A 263 -22.14 17.60 -8.22
N ASP A 264 -23.33 17.57 -8.82
CA ASP A 264 -24.59 17.73 -8.09
C ASP A 264 -24.77 16.59 -7.07
N GLN A 265 -24.51 15.34 -7.45
CA GLN A 265 -24.55 14.18 -6.55
C GLN A 265 -23.50 14.28 -5.43
N LEU A 266 -22.29 14.74 -5.76
CA LEU A 266 -21.25 14.95 -4.77
C LEU A 266 -21.64 16.03 -3.75
N ASN A 267 -22.19 17.16 -4.22
CA ASN A 267 -22.60 18.28 -3.39
C ASN A 267 -23.80 17.93 -2.49
N GLU A 268 -24.76 17.14 -2.99
CA GLU A 268 -25.86 16.62 -2.19
C GLU A 268 -25.35 15.79 -1.01
N LYS A 269 -24.35 14.92 -1.26
CA LYS A 269 -23.78 14.06 -0.24
C LYS A 269 -22.81 14.79 0.70
N TYR A 270 -22.07 15.79 0.17
CA TYR A 270 -21.03 16.53 0.91
C TYR A 270 -21.16 18.05 0.69
N PRO A 271 -22.15 18.73 1.31
CA PRO A 271 -22.45 20.15 1.06
C PRO A 271 -21.32 21.14 1.41
N LYS A 272 -20.34 20.70 2.19
CA LYS A 272 -19.17 21.54 2.54
C LYS A 272 -18.10 21.57 1.46
N VAL A 273 -18.17 20.70 0.47
CA VAL A 273 -17.22 20.64 -0.65
C VAL A 273 -17.65 21.66 -1.71
N ILE A 274 -16.71 22.47 -2.14
CA ILE A 274 -16.95 23.44 -3.22
C ILE A 274 -16.89 22.68 -4.54
N THR A 275 -17.97 22.75 -5.35
CA THR A 275 -18.01 22.10 -6.66
C THR A 275 -18.09 23.17 -7.76
N VAL A 276 -17.29 23.00 -8.81
CA VAL A 276 -17.24 23.93 -9.94
C VAL A 276 -17.29 23.14 -11.26
N ILE A 277 -18.20 23.55 -12.14
CA ILE A 277 -18.32 22.97 -13.49
C ILE A 277 -17.31 23.67 -14.40
N GLY A 278 -16.37 22.91 -14.97
CA GLY A 278 -15.40 23.46 -15.88
C GLY A 278 -14.41 22.41 -16.38
N ASP A 279 -13.69 22.81 -17.41
CA ASP A 279 -12.63 22.00 -17.99
C ASP A 279 -11.31 22.22 -17.24
N GLY A 280 -10.92 21.25 -16.41
CA GLY A 280 -9.67 21.31 -15.66
C GLY A 280 -8.41 21.19 -16.52
N ALA A 281 -8.52 20.76 -17.78
CA ALA A 281 -7.39 20.77 -18.72
C ALA A 281 -7.18 22.16 -19.37
N ASN A 282 -8.15 23.07 -19.20
CA ASN A 282 -8.00 24.46 -19.63
C ASN A 282 -7.23 25.27 -18.58
N LEU A 283 -5.96 25.58 -18.87
CA LEU A 283 -5.05 26.25 -17.95
C LEU A 283 -5.51 27.68 -17.58
N ASN A 284 -6.21 28.39 -18.50
CA ASN A 284 -6.79 29.70 -18.17
C ASN A 284 -7.88 29.56 -17.12
N PHE A 285 -8.75 28.55 -17.26
CA PHE A 285 -9.78 28.26 -16.27
C PHE A 285 -9.16 27.91 -14.91
N LEU A 286 -8.10 27.10 -14.86
CA LEU A 286 -7.39 26.81 -13.59
C LEU A 286 -6.78 28.07 -12.96
N THR A 287 -6.31 29.02 -13.78
CA THR A 287 -5.81 30.32 -13.29
C THR A 287 -6.94 31.15 -12.68
N GLU A 288 -8.12 31.19 -13.32
CA GLU A 288 -9.33 31.87 -12.79
C GLU A 288 -9.80 31.24 -11.48
N GLU A 289 -9.71 29.91 -11.37
CA GLU A 289 -10.02 29.14 -10.16
C GLU A 289 -8.92 29.23 -9.07
N ARG A 290 -7.84 29.99 -9.34
CA ARG A 290 -6.76 30.30 -8.41
C ARG A 290 -6.07 29.06 -7.85
N VAL A 291 -5.58 28.22 -8.77
CA VAL A 291 -4.90 26.96 -8.44
C VAL A 291 -3.79 27.13 -7.39
N GLN A 292 -3.07 28.25 -7.44
CA GLN A 292 -1.96 28.60 -6.52
C GLN A 292 -2.41 28.84 -5.06
N ASP A 293 -3.70 29.00 -4.79
CA ASP A 293 -4.23 29.21 -3.44
C ASP A 293 -4.50 27.87 -2.70
N TYR A 294 -4.18 26.73 -3.33
CA TYR A 294 -4.34 25.40 -2.75
C TYR A 294 -2.98 24.78 -2.43
N ASP A 295 -2.92 24.10 -1.28
CA ASP A 295 -1.70 23.41 -0.85
C ASP A 295 -1.43 22.13 -1.67
N ALA A 296 -2.51 21.49 -2.15
CA ALA A 296 -2.41 20.28 -2.95
C ALA A 296 -3.34 20.32 -4.18
N ILE A 297 -2.84 19.77 -5.29
CA ILE A 297 -3.63 19.47 -6.49
C ILE A 297 -3.67 17.96 -6.69
N ILE A 298 -4.87 17.41 -6.88
CA ILE A 298 -5.10 15.99 -7.08
C ILE A 298 -5.82 15.80 -8.41
N THR A 299 -5.17 15.13 -9.37
CA THR A 299 -5.73 14.95 -10.72
C THR A 299 -6.25 13.53 -10.90
N LEU A 300 -7.57 13.42 -11.12
CA LEU A 300 -8.33 12.17 -11.16
C LEU A 300 -9.23 12.05 -12.40
N THR A 301 -8.91 12.76 -13.49
CA THR A 301 -9.64 12.64 -14.76
C THR A 301 -9.44 11.26 -15.38
N ASN A 302 -10.14 10.98 -16.48
CA ASN A 302 -9.98 9.71 -17.22
C ASN A 302 -8.81 9.74 -18.22
N SER A 303 -8.17 10.89 -18.43
CA SER A 303 -7.03 11.06 -19.34
C SER A 303 -5.74 11.21 -18.54
N ASP A 304 -4.79 10.30 -18.75
CA ASP A 304 -3.48 10.38 -18.12
C ASP A 304 -2.74 11.64 -18.58
N GLU A 305 -2.86 12.02 -19.87
CA GLU A 305 -2.23 13.21 -20.44
C GLU A 305 -2.76 14.49 -19.79
N GLU A 306 -4.07 14.61 -19.62
CA GLU A 306 -4.69 15.76 -18.93
C GLU A 306 -4.18 15.83 -17.48
N ASN A 307 -4.19 14.69 -16.76
CA ASN A 307 -3.72 14.64 -15.38
C ASN A 307 -2.27 15.11 -15.27
N MET A 308 -1.40 14.70 -16.21
CA MET A 308 0.00 15.14 -16.25
C MET A 308 0.13 16.63 -16.54
N ILE A 309 -0.60 17.16 -17.54
CA ILE A 309 -0.54 18.59 -17.90
C ILE A 309 -1.00 19.46 -16.74
N ILE A 310 -2.09 19.10 -16.07
CA ILE A 310 -2.61 19.82 -14.91
C ILE A 310 -1.57 19.84 -13.77
N SER A 311 -0.92 18.70 -13.51
CA SER A 311 0.09 18.59 -12.46
C SER A 311 1.34 19.42 -12.77
N ILE A 312 1.80 19.42 -14.03
CA ILE A 312 2.91 20.27 -14.49
C ILE A 312 2.56 21.74 -14.27
N PHE A 313 1.36 22.15 -14.69
CA PHE A 313 0.88 23.52 -14.53
C PHE A 313 0.79 23.93 -13.04
N ALA A 314 0.26 23.06 -12.19
CA ALA A 314 0.17 23.30 -10.75
C ALA A 314 1.57 23.51 -10.13
N LYS A 315 2.54 22.70 -10.52
CA LYS A 315 3.93 22.84 -10.08
C LYS A 315 4.57 24.16 -10.54
N GLN A 316 4.31 24.57 -11.78
CA GLN A 316 4.78 25.88 -12.30
C GLN A 316 4.16 27.10 -11.58
N ASN A 317 3.03 26.89 -10.88
CA ASN A 317 2.36 27.90 -10.06
C ASN A 317 2.61 27.69 -8.55
N ASP A 318 3.74 27.08 -8.19
CA ASP A 318 4.23 26.93 -6.81
C ASP A 318 3.28 26.17 -5.86
N VAL A 319 2.44 25.28 -6.39
CA VAL A 319 1.62 24.39 -5.54
C VAL A 319 2.52 23.40 -4.81
N ASN A 320 2.38 23.32 -3.50
CA ASN A 320 3.28 22.54 -2.63
C ASN A 320 3.29 21.04 -2.93
N LYS A 321 2.13 20.46 -3.30
CA LYS A 321 2.00 19.03 -3.57
C LYS A 321 1.12 18.75 -4.77
N THR A 322 1.63 17.93 -5.70
CA THR A 322 0.84 17.39 -6.81
C THR A 322 0.69 15.88 -6.66
N ILE A 323 -0.51 15.37 -6.91
CA ILE A 323 -0.82 13.94 -6.87
C ILE A 323 -1.54 13.60 -8.17
N THR A 324 -0.89 12.79 -9.00
CA THR A 324 -1.30 12.53 -10.38
C THR A 324 -1.71 11.08 -10.58
N LYS A 325 -2.97 10.85 -10.95
CA LYS A 325 -3.40 9.51 -11.37
C LYS A 325 -2.87 9.21 -12.76
N VAL A 326 -2.17 8.06 -12.89
CA VAL A 326 -1.66 7.53 -14.16
C VAL A 326 -1.99 6.06 -14.28
N ASN A 327 -2.66 5.66 -15.35
CA ASN A 327 -2.98 4.26 -15.61
C ASN A 327 -1.91 3.56 -16.46
N ARG A 328 -1.26 4.29 -17.37
CA ARG A 328 -0.26 3.75 -18.31
C ARG A 328 1.14 3.84 -17.74
N LEU A 329 1.76 2.70 -17.47
CA LEU A 329 3.09 2.58 -16.84
C LEU A 329 4.21 3.22 -17.65
N ASN A 330 4.10 3.22 -18.99
CA ASN A 330 5.10 3.85 -19.87
C ASN A 330 5.20 5.37 -19.69
N LEU A 331 4.17 6.02 -19.17
CA LEU A 331 4.19 7.45 -18.87
C LEU A 331 4.87 7.79 -17.53
N LEU A 332 5.01 6.82 -16.63
CA LEU A 332 5.64 7.03 -15.32
C LEU A 332 7.11 7.47 -15.45
N GLY A 333 7.81 7.03 -16.50
CA GLY A 333 9.18 7.44 -16.75
C GLY A 333 9.33 8.94 -16.93
N LEU A 334 8.38 9.57 -17.62
CA LEU A 334 8.36 11.02 -17.85
C LEU A 334 8.11 11.81 -16.56
N LEU A 335 7.29 11.29 -15.67
CA LEU A 335 6.95 11.95 -14.39
C LEU A 335 8.04 11.80 -13.35
N ARG A 336 8.80 10.69 -13.37
CA ARG A 336 9.92 10.46 -12.44
C ARG A 336 11.09 11.44 -12.61
N GLU A 337 11.21 12.07 -13.78
CA GLU A 337 12.17 13.14 -14.03
C GLU A 337 11.75 14.47 -13.41
N MET A 338 10.49 14.57 -12.97
CA MET A 338 9.96 15.74 -12.29
C MET A 338 10.04 15.50 -10.78
N ASP A 339 11.01 16.10 -10.12
CA ASP A 339 11.17 16.04 -8.66
C ASP A 339 9.87 16.39 -7.91
N ASP A 340 9.57 15.66 -6.82
CA ASP A 340 8.44 15.83 -5.90
C ASP A 340 7.03 15.51 -6.44
N GLU A 341 6.87 14.90 -7.62
CA GLU A 341 5.55 14.46 -8.07
C GLU A 341 5.20 13.09 -7.49
N THR A 342 4.01 12.98 -6.91
CA THR A 342 3.48 11.71 -6.46
C THR A 342 2.50 11.16 -7.48
N THR A 343 2.82 9.99 -8.03
CA THR A 343 1.94 9.28 -8.96
C THR A 343 1.16 8.19 -8.24
N VAL A 344 -0.12 8.08 -8.59
CA VAL A 344 -1.02 7.03 -8.10
C VAL A 344 -1.48 6.19 -9.29
N THR A 345 -1.12 4.91 -9.25
CA THR A 345 -1.43 3.94 -10.32
C THR A 345 -2.35 2.85 -9.78
N PRO A 346 -3.67 2.93 -10.02
CA PRO A 346 -4.65 2.02 -9.42
C PRO A 346 -4.37 0.53 -9.67
N HIS A 347 -3.84 0.19 -10.85
CA HIS A 347 -3.51 -1.20 -11.18
C HIS A 347 -2.31 -1.73 -10.40
N GLU A 348 -1.29 -0.91 -10.13
CA GLU A 348 -0.15 -1.30 -9.29
C GLU A 348 -0.56 -1.46 -7.83
N ILE A 349 -1.37 -0.55 -7.31
CA ILE A 349 -1.87 -0.60 -5.93
C ILE A 349 -2.60 -1.92 -5.67
N ILE A 350 -3.49 -2.31 -6.58
CA ILE A 350 -4.22 -3.58 -6.49
C ILE A 350 -3.29 -4.78 -6.59
N ALA A 351 -2.38 -4.77 -7.55
CA ALA A 351 -1.43 -5.86 -7.71
C ALA A 351 -0.58 -6.04 -6.44
N GLU A 352 -0.09 -4.96 -5.85
CA GLU A 352 0.68 -5.02 -4.59
C GLU A 352 -0.15 -5.55 -3.41
N GLU A 353 -1.42 -5.18 -3.29
CA GLU A 353 -2.30 -5.70 -2.24
C GLU A 353 -2.55 -7.21 -2.39
N ILE A 354 -2.78 -7.67 -3.64
CA ILE A 354 -2.91 -9.09 -3.96
C ILE A 354 -1.60 -9.84 -3.66
N LEU A 355 -0.46 -9.30 -4.09
CA LEU A 355 0.86 -9.88 -3.86
C LEU A 355 1.19 -9.98 -2.37
N ARG A 356 0.83 -8.97 -1.58
CA ARG A 356 0.96 -9.00 -0.12
C ARG A 356 0.18 -10.18 0.46
N THR A 357 -1.06 -10.38 0.03
CA THR A 357 -1.90 -11.52 0.44
C THR A 357 -1.30 -12.85 -0.02
N ALA A 358 -0.84 -12.96 -1.27
CA ALA A 358 -0.23 -14.17 -1.81
C ALA A 358 1.01 -14.59 -1.01
N ARG A 359 1.87 -13.64 -0.64
CA ARG A 359 3.08 -13.89 0.17
C ARG A 359 2.75 -14.41 1.57
N VAL A 360 1.69 -13.86 2.20
CA VAL A 360 1.21 -14.36 3.50
C VAL A 360 0.67 -15.78 3.37
N LEU A 361 -0.09 -16.07 2.32
CA LEU A 361 -0.63 -17.41 2.06
C LEU A 361 0.47 -18.44 1.79
N ASP A 362 1.50 -18.08 1.03
CA ASP A 362 2.64 -18.97 0.76
C ASP A 362 3.41 -19.37 2.02
N GLN A 363 3.36 -18.54 3.04
CA GLN A 363 3.97 -18.82 4.34
C GLN A 363 3.06 -19.60 5.31
N ARG A 364 1.74 -19.73 5.03
CA ARG A 364 0.81 -20.46 5.91
C ARG A 364 1.23 -21.92 6.09
N GLY A 365 1.23 -22.36 7.33
CA GLY A 365 1.65 -23.74 7.69
C GLY A 365 3.18 -24.01 7.62
N LYS A 366 3.96 -23.07 7.10
CA LYS A 366 5.42 -23.12 7.08
C LYS A 366 6.05 -22.20 8.13
N THR A 367 5.30 -21.21 8.61
CA THR A 367 5.80 -20.15 9.50
C THR A 367 4.68 -19.60 10.39
N ASP A 368 5.06 -18.92 11.48
CA ASP A 368 4.16 -18.19 12.38
C ASP A 368 3.88 -16.75 11.93
N ILE A 369 4.26 -16.42 10.69
CA ILE A 369 4.07 -15.07 10.11
C ILE A 369 2.58 -14.82 9.87
N THR A 370 2.05 -13.78 10.51
CA THR A 370 0.66 -13.32 10.36
C THR A 370 0.52 -12.14 9.41
N GLY A 371 1.59 -11.37 9.21
CA GLY A 371 1.66 -10.23 8.30
C GLY A 371 3.07 -10.06 7.72
N LEU A 372 3.16 -9.60 6.46
CA LEU A 372 4.42 -9.41 5.77
C LEU A 372 4.36 -8.15 4.91
N VAL A 373 5.31 -7.23 5.12
CA VAL A 373 5.51 -6.02 4.32
C VAL A 373 6.96 -5.97 3.85
N ARG A 374 7.16 -5.69 2.56
CA ARG A 374 8.51 -5.52 1.98
C ARG A 374 8.76 -4.06 1.63
N LEU A 375 9.85 -3.52 2.16
CA LEU A 375 10.25 -2.13 2.00
C LEU A 375 11.56 -2.03 1.20
N ALA A 376 11.89 -0.81 0.75
CA ALA A 376 13.15 -0.51 0.06
C ALA A 376 13.44 -1.43 -1.15
N GLY A 377 12.45 -1.68 -2.02
CA GLY A 377 12.61 -2.60 -3.14
C GLY A 377 12.87 -4.05 -2.69
N SER A 378 12.18 -4.49 -1.66
CA SER A 378 12.28 -5.81 -1.04
C SER A 378 13.63 -6.10 -0.34
N ARG A 379 14.41 -5.08 0.01
CA ARG A 379 15.67 -5.25 0.77
C ARG A 379 15.46 -5.31 2.28
N ILE A 380 14.30 -4.83 2.76
CA ILE A 380 13.88 -4.90 4.17
C ILE A 380 12.59 -5.72 4.21
N GLU A 381 12.51 -6.66 5.13
CA GLU A 381 11.30 -7.40 5.42
C GLU A 381 10.79 -7.02 6.81
N LEU A 382 9.53 -6.66 6.89
CA LEU A 382 8.80 -6.41 8.12
C LEU A 382 7.81 -7.56 8.28
N SER A 383 8.05 -8.41 9.26
CA SER A 383 7.25 -9.61 9.52
C SER A 383 6.53 -9.48 10.85
N GLU A 384 5.24 -9.78 10.87
CA GLU A 384 4.42 -9.81 12.06
C GLU A 384 4.23 -11.26 12.53
N PHE A 385 4.53 -11.54 13.78
CA PHE A 385 4.46 -12.88 14.39
C PHE A 385 3.48 -12.86 15.56
N SER A 386 2.67 -13.92 15.66
CA SER A 386 1.85 -14.18 16.85
C SER A 386 2.69 -14.99 17.85
N ILE A 387 2.86 -14.49 19.06
CA ILE A 387 3.72 -15.09 20.08
C ILE A 387 2.99 -16.23 20.79
N GLN A 388 3.61 -17.41 20.78
CA GLN A 388 3.09 -18.61 21.42
C GLN A 388 3.77 -18.87 22.77
N ALA A 389 3.11 -19.66 23.63
CA ALA A 389 3.69 -20.05 24.93
C ALA A 389 4.92 -20.95 24.84
N SER A 390 5.18 -21.52 23.65
CA SER A 390 6.35 -22.39 23.37
C SER A 390 7.57 -21.62 22.90
N ASP A 391 7.46 -20.32 22.58
CA ASP A 391 8.55 -19.53 22.01
C ASP A 391 9.64 -19.25 23.06
N LYS A 392 10.89 -19.24 22.61
CA LYS A 392 12.08 -19.06 23.50
C LYS A 392 12.31 -17.60 23.90
N VAL A 393 11.70 -16.67 23.17
CA VAL A 393 11.84 -15.23 23.38
C VAL A 393 11.02 -14.68 24.55
N ILE A 394 10.07 -15.47 25.10
CA ILE A 394 9.14 -15.02 26.14
C ILE A 394 9.79 -14.89 27.52
N TYR A 395 9.24 -13.97 28.34
CA TYR A 395 9.60 -13.76 29.73
C TYR A 395 11.09 -13.45 29.97
N LYS A 396 11.78 -12.93 28.97
CA LYS A 396 13.17 -12.48 29.08
C LYS A 396 13.28 -11.04 28.59
N PRO A 397 14.01 -10.17 29.31
CA PRO A 397 14.35 -8.86 28.78
C PRO A 397 15.07 -8.97 27.44
N LEU A 398 14.74 -8.10 26.49
CA LEU A 398 15.33 -8.14 25.16
C LEU A 398 16.87 -8.00 25.18
N THR A 399 17.43 -7.36 26.21
CA THR A 399 18.88 -7.27 26.42
C THR A 399 19.56 -8.61 26.71
N GLU A 400 18.84 -9.59 27.20
CA GLU A 400 19.36 -10.93 27.49
C GLU A 400 19.29 -11.86 26.28
N LEU A 401 18.53 -11.47 25.24
CA LEU A 401 18.37 -12.22 24.01
C LEU A 401 19.48 -11.83 23.02
N LYS A 402 20.14 -12.82 22.44
CA LYS A 402 21.14 -12.62 21.39
C LYS A 402 20.46 -12.65 20.02
N PHE A 403 20.17 -11.50 19.48
CA PHE A 403 19.56 -11.39 18.17
C PHE A 403 20.58 -11.57 17.03
N LYS A 404 20.12 -12.08 15.89
CA LYS A 404 20.88 -12.05 14.64
C LYS A 404 21.20 -10.62 14.23
N GLU A 405 22.33 -10.45 13.53
CA GLU A 405 22.67 -9.15 12.95
C GLU A 405 21.57 -8.66 12.00
N ASN A 406 21.44 -7.35 11.87
CA ASN A 406 20.45 -6.72 11.01
C ASN A 406 19.00 -7.18 11.27
N THR A 407 18.67 -7.43 12.54
CA THR A 407 17.34 -7.81 13.00
C THR A 407 16.95 -6.98 14.21
N LEU A 408 15.71 -6.48 14.22
CA LEU A 408 15.17 -5.62 15.28
C LEU A 408 13.72 -5.98 15.56
N ILE A 409 13.34 -6.13 16.83
CA ILE A 409 11.95 -6.15 17.24
C ILE A 409 11.49 -4.69 17.31
N ALA A 410 10.72 -4.28 16.34
CA ALA A 410 10.36 -2.88 16.16
C ALA A 410 9.15 -2.47 17.01
N MET A 411 8.21 -3.38 17.22
CA MET A 411 6.98 -3.08 17.95
C MET A 411 6.32 -4.35 18.48
N ILE A 412 5.64 -4.22 19.62
CA ILE A 412 4.87 -5.29 20.24
C ILE A 412 3.45 -4.76 20.46
N THR A 413 2.44 -5.54 20.05
CA THR A 413 1.04 -5.26 20.35
C THR A 413 0.55 -6.27 21.39
N ARG A 414 0.11 -5.76 22.55
CA ARG A 414 -0.43 -6.54 23.67
C ARG A 414 -1.89 -6.15 23.89
N GLY A 415 -2.80 -6.97 23.44
CA GLY A 415 -4.23 -6.63 23.45
C GLY A 415 -4.50 -5.39 22.59
N LYS A 416 -4.82 -4.24 23.21
CA LYS A 416 -5.03 -2.94 22.53
C LYS A 416 -3.84 -1.99 22.68
N GLU A 417 -2.85 -2.35 23.47
CA GLU A 417 -1.70 -1.50 23.72
C GLU A 417 -0.60 -1.76 22.69
N THR A 418 -0.03 -0.67 22.17
CA THR A 418 1.13 -0.67 21.29
C THR A 418 2.37 -0.27 22.07
N ILE A 419 3.38 -1.14 22.11
CA ILE A 419 4.61 -0.98 22.88
C ILE A 419 5.78 -0.86 21.90
N ILE A 420 6.54 0.23 21.97
CA ILE A 420 7.87 0.28 21.39
C ILE A 420 8.82 -0.36 22.40
N PRO A 421 9.45 -1.50 22.04
CA PRO A 421 10.25 -2.21 23.01
C PRO A 421 11.53 -1.46 23.34
N SER A 422 11.89 -1.54 24.61
CA SER A 422 13.21 -1.16 25.12
C SER A 422 14.00 -2.40 25.50
N GLY A 423 15.26 -2.27 25.86
CA GLY A 423 16.08 -3.40 26.31
C GLY A 423 15.50 -4.17 27.49
N SER A 424 14.73 -3.51 28.37
CA SER A 424 14.06 -4.14 29.53
C SER A 424 12.66 -4.71 29.22
N THR A 425 12.18 -4.56 27.98
CA THR A 425 10.85 -5.08 27.61
C THR A 425 10.90 -6.61 27.51
N GLU A 426 9.87 -7.27 28.03
CA GLU A 426 9.65 -8.71 27.93
C GLU A 426 8.49 -9.00 26.98
N ILE A 427 8.64 -9.98 26.12
CA ILE A 427 7.59 -10.50 25.24
C ILE A 427 6.76 -11.54 26.03
N GLN A 428 5.45 -11.55 25.83
CA GLN A 428 4.52 -12.44 26.50
C GLN A 428 3.70 -13.27 25.50
N PRO A 429 3.25 -14.47 25.86
CA PRO A 429 2.31 -15.23 25.04
C PRO A 429 1.05 -14.41 24.73
N GLY A 430 0.60 -14.46 23.48
CA GLY A 430 -0.54 -13.68 23.00
C GLY A 430 -0.19 -12.28 22.49
N ASP A 431 1.07 -11.83 22.63
CA ASP A 431 1.55 -10.64 21.96
C ASP A 431 1.61 -10.85 20.43
N SER A 432 1.49 -9.76 19.66
CA SER A 432 1.94 -9.70 18.28
C SER A 432 3.22 -8.89 18.20
N ALA A 433 4.29 -9.47 17.65
CA ALA A 433 5.59 -8.81 17.51
C ALA A 433 5.90 -8.49 16.05
N ILE A 434 6.26 -7.24 15.78
CA ILE A 434 6.74 -6.79 14.48
C ILE A 434 8.25 -6.81 14.47
N ILE A 435 8.82 -7.62 13.58
CA ILE A 435 10.26 -7.81 13.41
C ILE A 435 10.66 -7.22 12.06
N ILE A 436 11.73 -6.45 12.07
CA ILE A 436 12.36 -5.90 10.88
C ILE A 436 13.70 -6.58 10.68
N SER A 437 13.95 -7.07 9.48
CA SER A 437 15.20 -7.73 9.13
C SER A 437 15.57 -7.56 7.67
N THR A 438 16.87 -7.66 7.38
CA THR A 438 17.37 -7.88 6.02
C THR A 438 17.53 -9.38 5.71
N ASP A 439 17.45 -10.25 6.73
CA ASP A 439 17.47 -11.72 6.58
C ASP A 439 16.06 -12.24 6.28
N ARG A 440 15.85 -12.70 5.05
CA ARG A 440 14.58 -13.26 4.58
C ARG A 440 14.35 -14.72 4.99
N SER A 441 15.29 -15.34 5.70
CA SER A 441 15.17 -16.73 6.16
C SER A 441 14.40 -16.87 7.48
N ILE A 442 14.07 -15.75 8.15
CA ILE A 442 13.34 -15.75 9.41
C ILE A 442 11.90 -16.21 9.17
N ARG A 443 11.52 -17.34 9.77
CA ARG A 443 10.21 -17.99 9.63
C ARG A 443 9.41 -18.11 10.92
N SER A 444 10.06 -17.91 12.06
CA SER A 444 9.45 -17.91 13.40
C SER A 444 10.06 -16.79 14.22
N VAL A 445 9.41 -16.44 15.31
CA VAL A 445 9.95 -15.43 16.23
C VAL A 445 11.28 -15.88 16.82
N ASP A 446 11.45 -17.17 17.12
CA ASP A 446 12.72 -17.72 17.63
C ASP A 446 13.84 -17.69 16.58
N GLY A 447 13.48 -17.68 15.29
CA GLY A 447 14.44 -17.55 14.19
C GLY A 447 15.23 -16.24 14.18
N VAL A 448 14.85 -15.25 15.01
CA VAL A 448 15.62 -14.02 15.20
C VAL A 448 16.83 -14.19 16.13
N LEU A 449 16.88 -15.30 16.87
CA LEU A 449 17.95 -15.57 17.83
C LEU A 449 19.19 -16.16 17.13
N GLN A 450 20.39 -15.82 17.65
CA GLN A 450 21.64 -16.45 17.23
C GLN A 450 21.68 -17.89 17.77
N GLY A 451 21.94 -18.84 16.88
CA GLY A 451 22.14 -20.26 17.27
C GLY A 451 20.95 -21.18 16.98
N ASP A 452 19.81 -20.71 16.55
CA ASP A 452 18.73 -21.54 16.00
C ASP A 452 18.89 -21.64 14.49
N ALA A 453 19.77 -22.48 14.01
CA ALA A 453 19.72 -23.00 12.65
C ALA A 453 18.64 -24.09 12.64
N SER A 454 17.49 -23.81 12.01
CA SER A 454 16.44 -24.79 11.69
C SER A 454 16.90 -25.74 10.61
#